data_758cc87bdd7d193b4f829e57d5891a5a
#
_entry.id   758cc87bdd7d193b4f829e57d5891a5a
#
_cell.length_a   1.000
_cell.length_b   1.000
_cell.length_c   1.000
_cell.angle_alpha   90.00
_cell.angle_beta   90.00
_cell.angle_gamma   90.00
#
_symmetry.space_group_name_H-M   'P 1'
#
loop_
_entity.id
_entity.type
_entity.pdbx_description
1 polymer ?
#
loop_
_entity_poly.entity_id
_entity_poly.type
_entity_poly.pdbx_seq_one_letter_code
_entity_poly.pdbx_strand_id
1 'polypeptide(L)'
;MKSLVCSFTTLCVIGNFLPAKGQELKEIRPNFVWFMAEDVSKHYLSLYNDGSYGAVTPNLEKLATEGIIFNNAYSNAPVSSAARTTLITGCYATRLGCSYHRRMEEVPLPKGVNMFPAYLRKAGYYTFNASKTDYNCILDETAWDVVGGKLCEWHNRPNKKKPFFLVRTNVLTHESNLLFPKSRLRETRTNNLPDNVFVHPYHPNTELFRYTYATFYDCIQDSDKELGKLMRMLEENGELDNTFIFYFGDNGGVLPGTKGYTTEGGMQVPLVVYVPARWRDKIPLKIGTKVDGFVSFVDFGPTLLHLAGVDARQEMDGIPFLGTDISLKQLNERNEVYGYGDRFGELYAFNRTLRQGKFKYSRNFLSYHPKSLYSNYRYKQAAFCEWRELYEAGKLNAVQSRFFEPQKAEELYDLSIDPYETCNLADSPAYDSILKGLRKLLKSKMIGEHDLGLFPECEWLYYGKQSPTEFGLNSWTSIKKYSDIADLELGSFEEAETILRKVLNSTDPVERYWGVTVCAAFGDKASSLYDELDKLLNDSRGYVRSRAVIAMIRSQSRSVNVEDIMKQALLLSKSSAESLLILNDMTYLHDVLSYNFILRPTELLQSSNEIRNRLEYLNN
;
A
#
# COMPACT_ATOMS: atom_id res chain seq x y z
N MET A 1 45.10 -87.03 28.96
CA MET A 1 44.25 -87.15 30.13
C MET A 1 42.94 -86.43 29.80
N LYS A 2 41.85 -87.09 30.04
CA LYS A 2 40.53 -86.85 29.43
C LYS A 2 39.91 -85.50 29.86
N SER A 3 39.44 -84.67 28.90
CA SER A 3 38.63 -83.52 29.08
C SER A 3 37.16 -83.90 28.95
N LEU A 4 36.34 -83.48 29.93
CA LEU A 4 34.90 -83.60 29.91
C LEU A 4 34.32 -82.37 29.20
N VAL A 5 33.48 -82.59 28.20
CA VAL A 5 32.69 -81.54 27.50
C VAL A 5 31.29 -81.58 28.08
N CYS A 6 30.88 -80.50 28.71
CA CYS A 6 29.48 -80.28 29.11
C CYS A 6 28.78 -79.43 28.07
N SER A 7 27.78 -79.99 27.37
CA SER A 7 26.90 -79.27 26.45
C SER A 7 25.75 -78.60 27.25
N PHE A 8 25.66 -77.27 27.16
CA PHE A 8 24.48 -76.53 27.58
C PHE A 8 23.61 -76.22 26.39
N THR A 9 22.41 -76.75 26.36
CA THR A 9 21.39 -76.47 25.35
C THR A 9 20.61 -75.21 25.79
N THR A 10 20.82 -74.09 25.10
CA THR A 10 20.08 -72.85 25.37
C THR A 10 18.84 -72.84 24.49
N LEU A 11 17.67 -72.84 25.10
CA LEU A 11 16.37 -72.70 24.47
C LEU A 11 16.15 -71.23 24.13
N CYS A 12 16.24 -70.84 22.82
CA CYS A 12 15.83 -69.51 22.35
C CYS A 12 14.32 -69.44 22.22
N VAL A 13 13.67 -68.71 23.11
CA VAL A 13 12.27 -68.26 22.93
C VAL A 13 12.27 -67.04 22.04
N ILE A 14 11.87 -67.20 20.75
CA ILE A 14 11.66 -66.10 19.82
C ILE A 14 10.33 -65.46 20.19
N GLY A 15 10.35 -64.41 21.03
CA GLY A 15 9.23 -63.53 21.20
C GLY A 15 9.05 -62.64 19.99
N ASN A 16 7.96 -62.83 19.24
CA ASN A 16 7.52 -61.91 18.20
C ASN A 16 7.10 -60.58 18.84
N PHE A 17 8.00 -59.58 18.92
CA PHE A 17 7.67 -58.20 19.12
C PHE A 17 7.12 -57.65 17.80
N LEU A 18 5.79 -57.60 17.68
CA LEU A 18 5.14 -56.70 16.70
C LEU A 18 5.49 -55.28 17.10
N PRO A 19 6.02 -54.43 16.20
CA PRO A 19 6.19 -53.02 16.49
C PRO A 19 4.80 -52.45 16.69
N ALA A 20 4.51 -51.94 17.86
CA ALA A 20 3.36 -51.07 18.06
C ALA A 20 3.47 -49.96 17.02
N LYS A 21 2.53 -49.90 16.07
CA LYS A 21 2.32 -48.73 15.21
C LYS A 21 2.03 -47.57 16.15
N GLY A 22 3.06 -46.79 16.47
CA GLY A 22 2.88 -45.48 17.07
C GLY A 22 1.95 -44.73 16.11
N GLN A 23 0.71 -44.48 16.57
CA GLN A 23 -0.07 -43.43 15.98
C GLN A 23 0.79 -42.15 16.18
N GLU A 24 1.42 -41.66 15.08
CA GLU A 24 1.85 -40.28 15.03
C GLU A 24 0.62 -39.45 15.39
N LEU A 25 0.62 -38.90 16.60
CA LEU A 25 -0.31 -37.85 17.00
C LEU A 25 -0.05 -36.73 15.98
N LYS A 26 -0.88 -36.64 14.95
CA LYS A 26 -0.82 -35.54 14.00
C LYS A 26 -0.92 -34.28 14.83
N GLU A 27 0.14 -33.52 14.84
CA GLU A 27 0.22 -32.26 15.56
C GLU A 27 -0.95 -31.39 15.13
N ILE A 28 -1.76 -30.95 16.09
CA ILE A 28 -2.95 -30.15 15.81
C ILE A 28 -2.45 -28.80 15.31
N ARG A 29 -2.79 -28.47 14.07
CA ARG A 29 -2.47 -27.17 13.46
C ARG A 29 -3.59 -26.16 13.70
N PRO A 30 -3.28 -24.87 13.88
CA PRO A 30 -4.30 -23.83 14.07
C PRO A 30 -5.07 -23.56 12.77
N ASN A 31 -6.31 -23.10 12.90
CA ASN A 31 -7.02 -22.43 11.83
C ASN A 31 -6.65 -20.93 11.81
N PHE A 32 -6.84 -20.29 10.68
CA PHE A 32 -6.63 -18.85 10.51
C PHE A 32 -7.83 -18.19 9.88
N VAL A 33 -8.15 -17.02 10.39
CA VAL A 33 -9.14 -16.10 9.81
C VAL A 33 -8.51 -14.72 9.68
N TRP A 34 -8.55 -14.15 8.49
CA TRP A 34 -8.34 -12.73 8.25
C TRP A 34 -9.68 -12.05 8.10
N PHE A 35 -10.01 -11.20 9.05
CA PHE A 35 -11.12 -10.26 8.95
C PHE A 35 -10.56 -8.90 8.56
N MET A 36 -10.65 -8.57 7.28
CA MET A 36 -10.19 -7.30 6.73
C MET A 36 -11.35 -6.31 6.70
N ALA A 37 -11.28 -5.25 7.53
CA ALA A 37 -12.14 -4.09 7.44
C ALA A 37 -11.57 -3.18 6.35
N GLU A 38 -12.23 -3.09 5.21
CA GLU A 38 -11.69 -2.38 4.05
C GLU A 38 -11.56 -0.88 4.34
N ASP A 39 -10.42 -0.28 3.96
CA ASP A 39 -10.17 1.16 4.09
C ASP A 39 -10.25 1.71 5.55
N VAL A 40 -9.76 0.99 6.55
CA VAL A 40 -9.79 1.43 7.95
C VAL A 40 -8.41 1.71 8.49
N SER A 41 -8.15 2.96 8.89
CA SER A 41 -6.97 3.32 9.69
C SER A 41 -7.27 3.23 11.18
N LYS A 42 -6.23 2.93 11.98
CA LYS A 42 -6.36 2.94 13.45
C LYS A 42 -6.81 4.27 14.02
N HIS A 43 -6.54 5.38 13.33
CA HIS A 43 -6.91 6.74 13.76
C HIS A 43 -8.43 6.96 13.91
N TYR A 44 -9.25 6.08 13.32
CA TYR A 44 -10.71 6.17 13.40
C TYR A 44 -11.33 5.25 14.44
N LEU A 45 -10.52 4.50 15.22
CA LEU A 45 -10.99 3.54 16.23
C LEU A 45 -10.69 4.04 17.65
N SER A 46 -11.70 4.05 18.53
CA SER A 46 -11.55 4.44 19.93
C SER A 46 -10.53 3.58 20.69
N LEU A 47 -10.41 2.31 20.33
CA LEU A 47 -9.44 1.35 20.89
C LEU A 47 -7.98 1.85 20.82
N TYR A 48 -7.62 2.62 19.79
CA TYR A 48 -6.25 3.14 19.57
C TYR A 48 -6.07 4.60 20.01
N ASN A 49 -7.15 5.26 20.43
CA ASN A 49 -7.17 6.65 20.84
C ASN A 49 -7.56 6.79 22.33
N ASP A 50 -7.26 5.75 23.15
CA ASP A 50 -7.56 5.67 24.57
C ASP A 50 -9.02 6.05 24.93
N GLY A 51 -9.96 5.76 24.01
CA GLY A 51 -11.38 6.06 24.15
C GLY A 51 -11.77 7.53 23.97
N SER A 52 -10.81 8.43 23.68
CA SER A 52 -11.07 9.88 23.59
C SER A 52 -11.85 10.29 22.35
N TYR A 53 -11.67 9.58 21.23
CA TYR A 53 -12.39 9.77 19.96
C TYR A 53 -12.29 8.53 19.06
N GLY A 54 -13.08 8.53 17.98
CA GLY A 54 -13.16 7.40 17.02
C GLY A 54 -14.41 6.55 17.24
N ALA A 55 -14.63 5.61 16.32
CA ALA A 55 -15.75 4.67 16.41
C ALA A 55 -15.54 3.69 17.57
N VAL A 56 -16.58 3.52 18.40
CA VAL A 56 -16.62 2.51 19.46
C VAL A 56 -16.96 1.16 18.85
N THR A 57 -16.13 0.16 19.07
CA THR A 57 -16.17 -1.17 18.41
C THR A 57 -16.16 -2.30 19.44
N PRO A 58 -17.29 -2.61 20.08
CA PRO A 58 -17.33 -3.54 21.23
C PRO A 58 -16.85 -4.96 20.92
N ASN A 59 -17.08 -5.46 19.68
CA ASN A 59 -16.63 -6.80 19.31
C ASN A 59 -15.10 -6.84 19.08
N LEU A 60 -14.54 -5.80 18.49
CA LEU A 60 -13.09 -5.63 18.34
C LEU A 60 -12.41 -5.43 19.71
N GLU A 61 -13.01 -4.62 20.59
CA GLU A 61 -12.52 -4.44 21.96
C GLU A 61 -12.53 -5.76 22.74
N LYS A 62 -13.60 -6.57 22.60
CA LYS A 62 -13.64 -7.94 23.15
C LYS A 62 -12.54 -8.82 22.54
N LEU A 63 -12.35 -8.79 21.21
CA LEU A 63 -11.27 -9.52 20.54
C LEU A 63 -9.90 -9.11 21.11
N ALA A 64 -9.69 -7.82 21.38
CA ALA A 64 -8.46 -7.26 21.91
C ALA A 64 -8.17 -7.73 23.35
N THR A 65 -9.19 -7.91 24.20
CA THR A 65 -9.00 -8.43 25.55
C THR A 65 -8.54 -9.89 25.58
N GLU A 66 -8.79 -10.63 24.51
CA GLU A 66 -8.40 -12.04 24.36
C GLU A 66 -7.28 -12.24 23.31
N GLY A 67 -6.62 -11.16 22.91
CA GLY A 67 -5.62 -11.14 21.86
C GLY A 67 -4.41 -10.28 22.17
N ILE A 68 -3.73 -9.88 21.11
CA ILE A 68 -2.55 -9.01 21.11
C ILE A 68 -2.88 -7.82 20.21
N ILE A 69 -2.58 -6.60 20.69
CA ILE A 69 -2.83 -5.35 20.00
C ILE A 69 -1.50 -4.83 19.45
N PHE A 70 -1.43 -4.55 18.17
CA PHE A 70 -0.26 -3.95 17.52
C PHE A 70 -0.51 -2.46 17.26
N ASN A 71 0.27 -1.60 17.92
CA ASN A 71 0.13 -0.15 17.81
C ASN A 71 0.64 0.42 16.47
N ASN A 72 1.55 -0.30 15.80
CA ASN A 72 2.23 0.16 14.60
C ASN A 72 2.20 -0.89 13.49
N ALA A 73 1.02 -1.07 12.87
CA ALA A 73 0.84 -1.94 11.71
C ALA A 73 0.61 -1.11 10.43
N TYR A 74 1.16 -1.55 9.30
CA TYR A 74 1.18 -0.77 8.05
C TYR A 74 0.89 -1.63 6.81
N SER A 75 0.17 -1.05 5.85
CA SER A 75 -0.18 -1.71 4.59
C SER A 75 0.92 -1.68 3.51
N ASN A 76 2.03 -0.97 3.72
CA ASN A 76 3.08 -0.63 2.76
C ASN A 76 2.61 0.23 1.57
N ALA A 77 1.35 0.17 1.16
CA ALA A 77 0.76 0.98 0.11
C ALA A 77 -0.62 1.52 0.54
N PRO A 78 -1.00 2.76 0.16
CA PRO A 78 -2.25 3.38 0.57
C PRO A 78 -3.45 3.00 -0.32
N VAL A 79 -3.36 1.89 -1.05
CA VAL A 79 -4.41 1.43 -1.98
C VAL A 79 -4.56 -0.09 -1.95
N SER A 80 -5.82 -0.56 -2.03
CA SER A 80 -6.17 -1.96 -1.85
C SER A 80 -5.35 -2.92 -2.71
N SER A 81 -5.25 -2.71 -4.03
CA SER A 81 -4.64 -3.70 -4.93
C SER A 81 -3.13 -3.86 -4.72
N ALA A 82 -2.37 -2.78 -4.51
CA ALA A 82 -0.94 -2.85 -4.23
C ALA A 82 -0.68 -3.42 -2.82
N ALA A 83 -1.45 -2.98 -1.81
CA ALA A 83 -1.36 -3.49 -0.44
C ALA A 83 -1.72 -4.98 -0.36
N ARG A 84 -2.81 -5.41 -1.00
CA ARG A 84 -3.25 -6.81 -1.03
C ARG A 84 -2.28 -7.71 -1.79
N THR A 85 -1.59 -7.19 -2.82
CA THR A 85 -0.53 -7.93 -3.52
C THR A 85 0.65 -8.16 -2.58
N THR A 86 1.09 -7.13 -1.86
CA THR A 86 2.14 -7.25 -0.83
C THR A 86 1.74 -8.27 0.25
N LEU A 87 0.52 -8.16 0.76
CA LEU A 87 -0.04 -9.04 1.79
C LEU A 87 -0.05 -10.52 1.37
N ILE A 88 -0.49 -10.81 0.13
CA ILE A 88 -0.70 -12.21 -0.32
C ILE A 88 0.58 -12.88 -0.81
N THR A 89 1.58 -12.09 -1.22
CA THR A 89 2.86 -12.61 -1.70
C THR A 89 3.96 -12.61 -0.65
N GLY A 90 3.85 -11.76 0.38
CA GLY A 90 4.93 -11.48 1.32
C GLY A 90 6.10 -10.73 0.69
N CYS A 91 5.88 -10.07 -0.46
CA CYS A 91 6.89 -9.34 -1.23
C CYS A 91 6.46 -7.89 -1.45
N TYR A 92 7.41 -6.96 -1.48
CA TYR A 92 7.12 -5.57 -1.83
C TYR A 92 6.61 -5.46 -3.27
N ALA A 93 5.44 -4.82 -3.45
CA ALA A 93 4.82 -4.67 -4.76
C ALA A 93 5.66 -3.83 -5.74
N THR A 94 6.58 -3.01 -5.25
CA THR A 94 7.51 -2.19 -6.06
C THR A 94 8.44 -3.05 -6.92
N ARG A 95 9.00 -4.13 -6.38
CA ARG A 95 9.87 -5.04 -7.14
C ARG A 95 9.10 -6.05 -8.00
N LEU A 96 7.80 -6.24 -7.70
CA LEU A 96 6.92 -7.11 -8.49
C LEU A 96 6.28 -6.38 -9.69
N GLY A 97 6.46 -5.06 -9.83
CA GLY A 97 5.72 -4.25 -10.79
C GLY A 97 4.23 -4.14 -10.48
N CYS A 98 3.85 -4.28 -9.21
CA CYS A 98 2.46 -4.36 -8.74
C CYS A 98 2.04 -3.19 -7.85
N SER A 99 2.81 -2.09 -7.79
CA SER A 99 2.59 -0.94 -6.90
C SER A 99 1.52 0.04 -7.37
N TYR A 100 1.01 -0.11 -8.58
CA TYR A 100 -0.02 0.75 -9.19
C TYR A 100 -1.44 0.29 -8.86
N HIS A 101 -2.38 1.20 -8.73
CA HIS A 101 -3.81 0.86 -8.55
C HIS A 101 -4.61 1.16 -9.83
N ARG A 102 -5.22 0.24 -10.46
CA ARG A 102 -5.01 -1.17 -10.67
C ARG A 102 -4.05 -1.32 -11.84
N ARG A 103 -3.47 -2.50 -12.03
CA ARG A 103 -2.56 -2.73 -13.16
C ARG A 103 -3.20 -2.38 -14.51
N MET A 104 -2.40 -1.79 -15.41
CA MET A 104 -2.80 -1.59 -16.81
C MET A 104 -2.68 -2.87 -17.64
N GLU A 105 -1.73 -3.73 -17.29
CA GLU A 105 -1.52 -5.03 -17.90
C GLU A 105 -1.27 -6.09 -16.81
N GLU A 106 -1.60 -7.34 -17.09
CA GLU A 106 -1.34 -8.46 -16.18
C GLU A 106 0.13 -8.81 -16.15
N VAL A 107 0.65 -8.98 -14.94
CA VAL A 107 2.04 -9.38 -14.72
C VAL A 107 2.09 -10.68 -13.91
N PRO A 108 2.99 -11.63 -14.28
CA PRO A 108 3.14 -12.87 -13.54
C PRO A 108 3.90 -12.62 -12.23
N LEU A 109 3.73 -13.53 -11.28
CA LEU A 109 4.63 -13.64 -10.14
C LEU A 109 6.01 -14.15 -10.59
N PRO A 110 7.08 -13.80 -9.88
CA PRO A 110 8.41 -14.31 -10.16
C PRO A 110 8.43 -15.85 -10.13
N LYS A 111 9.29 -16.45 -10.95
CA LYS A 111 9.45 -17.92 -10.95
C LYS A 111 9.81 -18.43 -9.55
N GLY A 112 9.03 -19.38 -9.06
CA GLY A 112 9.22 -19.98 -7.72
C GLY A 112 8.51 -19.22 -6.58
N VAL A 113 7.96 -18.05 -6.84
CA VAL A 113 7.12 -17.31 -5.89
C VAL A 113 5.65 -17.63 -6.15
N ASN A 114 4.96 -18.12 -5.13
CA ASN A 114 3.51 -18.32 -5.16
C ASN A 114 2.85 -17.40 -4.13
N MET A 115 1.56 -17.13 -4.28
CA MET A 115 0.77 -16.57 -3.20
C MET A 115 0.84 -17.49 -1.98
N PHE A 116 1.08 -16.94 -0.76
CA PHE A 116 1.39 -17.79 0.40
C PHE A 116 0.31 -18.85 0.74
N PRO A 117 -1.00 -18.64 0.44
CA PRO A 117 -2.00 -19.70 0.68
C PRO A 117 -1.73 -21.00 -0.10
N ALA A 118 -1.01 -20.95 -1.23
CA ALA A 118 -0.59 -22.15 -1.95
C ALA A 118 0.31 -23.06 -1.09
N TYR A 119 1.19 -22.46 -0.27
CA TYR A 119 2.04 -23.22 0.64
C TYR A 119 1.24 -23.81 1.81
N LEU A 120 0.25 -23.06 2.36
CA LEU A 120 -0.68 -23.61 3.35
C LEU A 120 -1.49 -24.78 2.78
N ARG A 121 -1.99 -24.64 1.56
CA ARG A 121 -2.75 -25.68 0.86
C ARG A 121 -1.91 -26.95 0.64
N LYS A 122 -0.66 -26.79 0.21
CA LYS A 122 0.31 -27.89 0.09
C LYS A 122 0.58 -28.56 1.46
N ALA A 123 0.56 -27.79 2.55
CA ALA A 123 0.68 -28.29 3.91
C ALA A 123 -0.61 -28.94 4.46
N GLY A 124 -1.68 -28.99 3.67
CA GLY A 124 -2.91 -29.68 4.03
C GLY A 124 -4.04 -28.79 4.54
N TYR A 125 -3.91 -27.48 4.49
CA TYR A 125 -5.00 -26.55 4.80
C TYR A 125 -6.09 -26.57 3.72
N TYR A 126 -7.33 -26.24 4.13
CA TYR A 126 -8.39 -25.83 3.22
C TYR A 126 -8.42 -24.30 3.17
N THR A 127 -8.20 -23.73 1.98
CA THR A 127 -8.03 -22.30 1.81
C THR A 127 -9.19 -21.69 1.04
N PHE A 128 -9.78 -20.62 1.58
CA PHE A 128 -10.82 -19.93 0.83
C PHE A 128 -10.83 -18.41 1.07
N ASN A 129 -11.12 -17.68 -0.01
CA ASN A 129 -11.32 -16.24 0.01
C ASN A 129 -12.81 -15.96 -0.25
N ALA A 130 -13.53 -15.52 0.78
CA ALA A 130 -14.98 -15.38 0.73
C ALA A 130 -15.47 -14.17 -0.09
N SER A 131 -14.59 -13.23 -0.47
CA SER A 131 -15.04 -11.99 -1.09
C SER A 131 -14.07 -11.43 -2.13
N LYS A 132 -13.24 -10.49 -1.73
CA LYS A 132 -12.42 -9.67 -2.64
C LYS A 132 -10.98 -10.19 -2.72
N THR A 133 -10.45 -10.37 -3.92
CA THR A 133 -9.03 -10.64 -4.19
C THR A 133 -8.27 -9.34 -4.46
N ASP A 134 -8.58 -8.65 -5.54
CA ASP A 134 -8.02 -7.36 -5.98
C ASP A 134 -6.48 -7.35 -6.02
N TYR A 135 -5.85 -8.46 -6.46
CA TYR A 135 -4.40 -8.57 -6.58
C TYR A 135 -3.93 -7.99 -7.92
N ASN A 136 -2.78 -7.30 -7.92
CA ASN A 136 -2.19 -6.70 -9.12
C ASN A 136 -1.29 -7.66 -9.93
N CYS A 137 -1.28 -8.94 -9.61
CA CYS A 137 -0.58 -9.99 -10.35
C CYS A 137 -1.57 -11.02 -10.86
N ILE A 138 -1.14 -11.87 -11.79
CA ILE A 138 -1.92 -13.01 -12.24
C ILE A 138 -2.24 -13.89 -11.03
N LEU A 139 -3.52 -14.29 -10.91
CA LEU A 139 -3.97 -15.12 -9.79
C LEU A 139 -3.27 -16.48 -9.84
N ASP A 140 -2.68 -16.86 -8.72
CA ASP A 140 -2.16 -18.20 -8.51
C ASP A 140 -3.32 -19.18 -8.28
N GLU A 141 -3.65 -20.00 -9.26
CA GLU A 141 -4.73 -21.00 -9.19
C GLU A 141 -4.50 -22.05 -8.10
N THR A 142 -3.28 -22.20 -7.64
CA THR A 142 -2.94 -23.14 -6.55
C THR A 142 -3.18 -22.57 -5.16
N ALA A 143 -3.45 -21.25 -5.04
CA ALA A 143 -3.59 -20.58 -3.74
C ALA A 143 -4.89 -20.92 -3.01
N TRP A 144 -5.98 -21.10 -3.73
CA TRP A 144 -7.30 -21.20 -3.15
C TRP A 144 -8.04 -22.49 -3.55
N ASP A 145 -8.68 -23.16 -2.58
CA ASP A 145 -9.66 -24.21 -2.85
C ASP A 145 -10.98 -23.58 -3.33
N VAL A 146 -11.35 -22.41 -2.80
CA VAL A 146 -12.56 -21.65 -3.18
C VAL A 146 -12.29 -20.15 -3.20
N VAL A 147 -12.74 -19.47 -4.26
CA VAL A 147 -12.82 -18.01 -4.36
C VAL A 147 -14.30 -17.62 -4.49
N GLY A 148 -14.76 -16.66 -3.67
CA GLY A 148 -16.17 -16.33 -3.51
C GLY A 148 -16.85 -17.28 -2.52
N GLY A 149 -18.20 -17.29 -2.50
CA GLY A 149 -18.96 -18.17 -1.63
C GLY A 149 -19.48 -17.53 -0.34
N LYS A 150 -19.96 -18.37 0.59
CA LYS A 150 -20.55 -17.93 1.85
C LYS A 150 -19.51 -17.80 2.96
N LEU A 151 -19.79 -16.98 3.97
CA LEU A 151 -18.91 -16.76 5.11
C LEU A 151 -18.52 -18.06 5.86
N CYS A 152 -19.37 -19.06 5.86
CA CYS A 152 -19.18 -20.34 6.56
C CYS A 152 -18.64 -21.48 5.68
N GLU A 153 -17.93 -21.16 4.58
CA GLU A 153 -17.41 -22.19 3.66
C GLU A 153 -16.44 -23.20 4.31
N TRP A 154 -15.86 -22.91 5.49
CA TRP A 154 -15.12 -23.94 6.24
C TRP A 154 -15.96 -25.18 6.56
N HIS A 155 -17.30 -25.09 6.58
CA HIS A 155 -18.19 -26.24 6.73
C HIS A 155 -18.11 -27.21 5.56
N ASN A 156 -17.79 -26.73 4.37
CA ASN A 156 -17.73 -27.50 3.13
C ASN A 156 -16.38 -28.18 2.92
N ARG A 157 -15.42 -27.99 3.86
CA ARG A 157 -14.14 -28.68 3.74
C ARG A 157 -14.33 -30.21 3.75
N PRO A 158 -13.65 -30.94 2.86
CA PRO A 158 -13.86 -32.38 2.65
C PRO A 158 -13.66 -33.22 3.91
N ASN A 159 -12.82 -32.76 4.83
CA ASN A 159 -12.55 -33.39 6.11
C ASN A 159 -12.58 -32.32 7.21
N LYS A 160 -13.48 -32.47 8.19
CA LYS A 160 -13.63 -31.57 9.34
C LYS A 160 -12.37 -31.43 10.20
N LYS A 161 -11.45 -32.41 10.15
CA LYS A 161 -10.14 -32.37 10.83
C LYS A 161 -9.09 -31.58 10.06
N LYS A 162 -9.36 -31.19 8.82
CA LYS A 162 -8.44 -30.39 8.00
C LYS A 162 -8.46 -28.94 8.52
N PRO A 163 -7.30 -28.36 8.88
CA PRO A 163 -7.25 -26.94 9.27
C PRO A 163 -7.65 -26.06 8.08
N PHE A 164 -8.10 -24.84 8.36
CA PHE A 164 -8.51 -23.92 7.30
C PHE A 164 -7.86 -22.54 7.44
N PHE A 165 -7.80 -21.85 6.31
CA PHE A 165 -7.49 -20.43 6.21
C PHE A 165 -8.61 -19.71 5.46
N LEU A 166 -9.27 -18.79 6.15
CA LEU A 166 -10.33 -17.93 5.61
C LEU A 166 -9.84 -16.50 5.47
N VAL A 167 -10.09 -15.91 4.31
CA VAL A 167 -10.06 -14.44 4.11
C VAL A 167 -11.48 -13.92 4.00
N ARG A 168 -11.85 -13.01 4.88
CA ARG A 168 -13.12 -12.26 4.87
C ARG A 168 -12.85 -10.77 4.74
N THR A 169 -13.05 -10.19 3.56
CA THR A 169 -13.09 -8.74 3.40
C THR A 169 -14.49 -8.22 3.73
N ASN A 170 -14.57 -7.25 4.63
CA ASN A 170 -15.79 -6.52 4.93
C ASN A 170 -15.76 -5.18 4.21
N VAL A 171 -16.69 -4.97 3.26
CA VAL A 171 -16.75 -3.80 2.37
C VAL A 171 -17.66 -2.67 2.91
N LEU A 172 -18.22 -2.82 4.11
CA LEU A 172 -19.09 -1.79 4.71
C LEU A 172 -18.33 -0.49 4.99
N THR A 173 -17.02 -0.56 5.14
CA THR A 173 -16.13 0.60 5.38
C THR A 173 -15.45 1.13 4.12
N HIS A 174 -15.72 0.53 2.95
CA HIS A 174 -15.13 0.95 1.67
C HIS A 174 -15.53 2.38 1.29
N GLU A 175 -14.62 3.11 0.67
CA GLU A 175 -14.77 4.52 0.22
C GLU A 175 -16.08 4.80 -0.50
N SER A 176 -16.62 3.83 -1.27
CA SER A 176 -17.89 3.98 -1.99
C SER A 176 -19.09 4.30 -1.09
N ASN A 177 -19.03 3.97 0.20
CA ASN A 177 -20.09 4.29 1.16
C ASN A 177 -20.10 5.76 1.58
N LEU A 178 -19.05 6.51 1.23
CA LEU A 178 -18.95 7.96 1.44
C LEU A 178 -19.21 8.79 0.17
N LEU A 179 -19.55 8.13 -0.95
CA LEU A 179 -19.91 8.79 -2.19
C LEU A 179 -21.40 9.17 -2.19
N PHE A 180 -21.75 10.17 -1.42
CA PHE A 180 -23.10 10.66 -1.31
C PHE A 180 -23.19 12.16 -1.67
N PRO A 181 -24.36 12.63 -2.18
CA PRO A 181 -24.58 14.03 -2.49
C PRO A 181 -24.73 14.86 -1.21
N LYS A 182 -24.40 16.16 -1.27
CA LYS A 182 -24.51 17.09 -0.13
C LYS A 182 -25.92 17.16 0.47
N SER A 183 -26.98 16.89 -0.33
CA SER A 183 -28.37 16.85 0.13
C SER A 183 -28.61 15.84 1.25
N ARG A 184 -27.83 14.74 1.29
CA ARG A 184 -27.95 13.68 2.32
C ARG A 184 -27.84 14.20 3.76
N LEU A 185 -27.12 15.30 3.99
CA LEU A 185 -27.03 15.93 5.31
C LEU A 185 -28.40 16.26 5.91
N ARG A 186 -29.37 16.61 5.06
CA ARG A 186 -30.74 16.99 5.47
C ARG A 186 -31.71 15.82 5.47
N GLU A 187 -31.38 14.76 4.72
CA GLU A 187 -32.28 13.63 4.45
C GLU A 187 -32.02 12.43 5.37
N THR A 188 -30.76 12.23 5.81
CA THR A 188 -30.36 11.04 6.56
C THR A 188 -29.57 11.41 7.80
N ARG A 189 -30.05 10.96 8.97
CA ARG A 189 -29.30 11.11 10.23
C ARG A 189 -28.28 9.98 10.38
N THR A 190 -27.13 10.30 10.96
CA THR A 190 -26.13 9.35 11.42
C THR A 190 -26.42 8.87 12.84
N ASN A 191 -25.98 7.65 13.20
CA ASN A 191 -26.05 7.17 14.59
C ASN A 191 -25.02 7.89 15.47
N ASN A 192 -23.81 8.11 14.95
CA ASN A 192 -22.83 8.97 15.59
C ASN A 192 -23.19 10.44 15.35
N LEU A 193 -23.19 11.25 16.41
CA LEU A 193 -23.54 12.67 16.29
C LEU A 193 -22.39 13.43 15.61
N PRO A 194 -22.65 14.18 14.51
CA PRO A 194 -21.61 14.96 13.81
C PRO A 194 -20.87 15.96 14.71
N ASP A 195 -21.53 16.51 15.73
CA ASP A 195 -20.90 17.47 16.65
C ASP A 195 -19.94 16.80 17.65
N ASN A 196 -19.98 15.49 17.80
CA ASN A 196 -19.13 14.73 18.71
C ASN A 196 -17.92 14.07 18.02
N VAL A 197 -17.77 14.22 16.68
CA VAL A 197 -16.63 13.64 15.98
C VAL A 197 -15.39 14.53 16.07
N PHE A 198 -14.23 13.90 16.19
CA PHE A 198 -12.96 14.60 16.06
C PHE A 198 -12.57 14.72 14.59
N VAL A 199 -12.58 15.94 14.06
CA VAL A 199 -12.11 16.23 12.69
C VAL A 199 -10.60 16.43 12.74
N HIS A 200 -9.86 15.70 11.91
CA HIS A 200 -8.40 15.79 11.86
C HIS A 200 -7.95 17.20 11.44
N PRO A 201 -6.83 17.72 11.96
CA PRO A 201 -6.44 19.13 11.81
C PRO A 201 -6.19 19.58 10.37
N TYR A 202 -5.90 18.66 9.47
CA TYR A 202 -5.73 18.96 8.05
C TYR A 202 -7.05 19.08 7.27
N HIS A 203 -8.19 18.75 7.87
CA HIS A 203 -9.51 18.93 7.27
C HIS A 203 -10.20 20.20 7.81
N PRO A 204 -11.03 20.88 6.98
CA PRO A 204 -11.87 21.96 7.47
C PRO A 204 -12.99 21.39 8.36
N ASN A 205 -13.20 22.00 9.52
CA ASN A 205 -14.24 21.59 10.47
C ASN A 205 -15.61 22.14 10.08
N THR A 206 -16.13 21.69 8.93
CA THR A 206 -17.47 22.08 8.44
C THR A 206 -18.54 21.05 8.86
N GLU A 207 -19.81 21.42 8.70
CA GLU A 207 -20.93 20.49 8.92
C GLU A 207 -20.82 19.25 8.03
N LEU A 208 -20.44 19.42 6.75
CA LEU A 208 -20.28 18.30 5.82
C LEU A 208 -19.13 17.36 6.21
N PHE A 209 -17.98 17.91 6.62
CA PHE A 209 -16.88 17.08 7.12
C PHE A 209 -17.27 16.31 8.38
N ARG A 210 -17.86 16.97 9.38
CA ARG A 210 -18.34 16.28 10.59
C ARG A 210 -19.35 15.17 10.27
N TYR A 211 -20.30 15.45 9.36
CA TYR A 211 -21.25 14.44 8.90
C TYR A 211 -20.57 13.27 8.18
N THR A 212 -19.57 13.54 7.36
CA THR A 212 -18.80 12.49 6.66
C THR A 212 -18.03 11.60 7.64
N TYR A 213 -17.41 12.18 8.67
CA TYR A 213 -16.78 11.43 9.76
C TYR A 213 -17.78 10.56 10.52
N ALA A 214 -18.92 11.14 10.92
CA ALA A 214 -19.97 10.42 11.62
C ALA A 214 -20.51 9.24 10.80
N THR A 215 -20.74 9.45 9.49
CA THR A 215 -21.15 8.38 8.55
C THR A 215 -20.10 7.28 8.49
N PHE A 216 -18.82 7.62 8.45
CA PHE A 216 -17.76 6.63 8.43
C PHE A 216 -17.67 5.84 9.75
N TYR A 217 -17.89 6.50 10.90
CA TYR A 217 -17.96 5.80 12.19
C TYR A 217 -19.14 4.82 12.26
N ASP A 218 -20.29 5.18 11.67
CA ASP A 218 -21.44 4.26 11.54
C ASP A 218 -21.05 3.01 10.70
N CYS A 219 -20.35 3.20 9.58
CA CYS A 219 -19.84 2.11 8.74
C CYS A 219 -18.88 1.18 9.50
N ILE A 220 -17.98 1.75 10.31
CA ILE A 220 -17.05 0.98 11.15
C ILE A 220 -17.81 0.16 12.20
N GLN A 221 -18.83 0.75 12.84
CA GLN A 221 -19.67 0.05 13.83
C GLN A 221 -20.47 -1.09 13.20
N ASP A 222 -20.97 -0.90 11.98
CA ASP A 222 -21.65 -1.98 11.25
C ASP A 222 -20.67 -3.11 10.84
N SER A 223 -19.44 -2.76 10.48
CA SER A 223 -18.36 -3.74 10.26
C SER A 223 -18.02 -4.52 11.54
N ASP A 224 -18.00 -3.85 12.70
CA ASP A 224 -17.77 -4.49 14.00
C ASP A 224 -18.85 -5.52 14.35
N LYS A 225 -20.12 -5.24 14.02
CA LYS A 225 -21.23 -6.21 14.18
C LYS A 225 -20.99 -7.48 13.35
N GLU A 226 -20.44 -7.35 12.13
CA GLU A 226 -20.12 -8.51 11.28
C GLU A 226 -18.94 -9.32 11.86
N LEU A 227 -17.93 -8.67 12.49
CA LEU A 227 -16.89 -9.35 13.25
C LEU A 227 -17.50 -10.16 14.39
N GLY A 228 -18.42 -9.58 15.17
CA GLY A 228 -19.12 -10.28 16.25
C GLY A 228 -19.93 -11.48 15.76
N LYS A 229 -20.58 -11.40 14.57
CA LYS A 229 -21.26 -12.54 13.95
C LYS A 229 -20.28 -13.66 13.60
N LEU A 230 -19.14 -13.32 12.99
CA LEU A 230 -18.12 -14.31 12.63
C LEU A 230 -17.58 -15.03 13.88
N MET A 231 -17.29 -14.30 14.94
CA MET A 231 -16.79 -14.88 16.22
C MET A 231 -17.81 -15.87 16.81
N ARG A 232 -19.11 -15.49 16.87
CA ARG A 232 -20.17 -16.40 17.34
C ARG A 232 -20.29 -17.65 16.47
N MET A 233 -20.22 -17.52 15.14
CA MET A 233 -20.26 -18.67 14.24
C MET A 233 -19.09 -19.65 14.47
N LEU A 234 -17.89 -19.13 14.74
CA LEU A 234 -16.74 -19.98 15.06
C LEU A 234 -16.92 -20.67 16.41
N GLU A 235 -17.47 -19.98 17.41
CA GLU A 235 -17.75 -20.52 18.74
C GLU A 235 -18.82 -21.62 18.69
N GLU A 236 -19.97 -21.37 18.07
CA GLU A 236 -21.09 -22.30 17.88
C GLU A 236 -20.67 -23.58 17.13
N ASN A 237 -19.66 -23.48 16.27
CA ASN A 237 -19.12 -24.61 15.52
C ASN A 237 -17.94 -25.32 16.21
N GLY A 238 -17.54 -24.87 17.40
CA GLY A 238 -16.41 -25.43 18.15
C GLY A 238 -15.05 -25.19 17.48
N GLU A 239 -14.94 -24.18 16.60
CA GLU A 239 -13.69 -23.85 15.88
C GLU A 239 -12.90 -22.73 16.57
N LEU A 240 -13.54 -21.89 17.40
CA LEU A 240 -12.91 -20.69 17.98
C LEU A 240 -11.67 -21.02 18.82
N ASP A 241 -11.68 -22.10 19.60
CA ASP A 241 -10.58 -22.52 20.47
C ASP A 241 -9.31 -22.93 19.71
N ASN A 242 -9.39 -23.11 18.40
CA ASN A 242 -8.25 -23.45 17.54
C ASN A 242 -8.06 -22.47 16.38
N THR A 243 -8.70 -21.30 16.38
CA THR A 243 -8.68 -20.33 15.27
C THR A 243 -8.06 -19.02 15.70
N PHE A 244 -6.90 -18.66 15.11
CA PHE A 244 -6.38 -17.29 15.18
C PHE A 244 -7.25 -16.37 14.30
N ILE A 245 -7.68 -15.22 14.85
CA ILE A 245 -8.41 -14.20 14.11
C ILE A 245 -7.55 -12.94 14.04
N PHE A 246 -7.20 -12.53 12.83
CA PHE A 246 -6.50 -11.29 12.56
C PHE A 246 -7.52 -10.26 12.06
N TYR A 247 -7.76 -9.23 12.86
CA TYR A 247 -8.54 -8.06 12.45
C TYR A 247 -7.58 -6.96 11.99
N PHE A 248 -7.74 -6.46 10.77
CA PHE A 248 -6.93 -5.37 10.23
C PHE A 248 -7.62 -4.67 9.05
N GLY A 249 -7.19 -3.42 8.72
CA GLY A 249 -7.55 -2.74 7.48
C GLY A 249 -6.70 -3.23 6.30
N ASP A 250 -7.20 -3.21 5.07
CA ASP A 250 -6.38 -3.56 3.88
C ASP A 250 -5.52 -2.38 3.38
N ASN A 251 -5.84 -1.19 3.77
CA ASN A 251 -5.08 0.06 3.71
C ASN A 251 -5.67 1.03 4.74
N GLY A 252 -5.13 2.25 4.82
CA GLY A 252 -5.65 3.26 5.74
C GLY A 252 -7.03 3.79 5.36
N GLY A 253 -7.40 4.95 5.88
CA GLY A 253 -8.78 5.47 5.82
C GLY A 253 -9.23 5.98 4.46
N VAL A 254 -10.47 6.40 4.41
CA VAL A 254 -11.20 6.84 3.20
C VAL A 254 -11.56 8.33 3.19
N LEU A 255 -11.28 9.02 4.29
CA LEU A 255 -11.55 10.46 4.34
C LEU A 255 -10.60 11.21 3.38
N PRO A 256 -10.98 12.37 2.86
CA PRO A 256 -10.17 13.09 1.87
C PRO A 256 -8.70 13.21 2.26
N GLY A 257 -7.77 12.95 1.31
CA GLY A 257 -6.32 13.04 1.54
C GLY A 257 -5.68 11.86 2.30
N THR A 258 -6.40 10.76 2.53
CA THR A 258 -5.86 9.54 3.19
C THR A 258 -5.65 8.40 2.19
N LYS A 259 -6.69 7.74 1.70
CA LYS A 259 -6.56 6.66 0.70
C LYS A 259 -5.87 7.15 -0.57
N GLY A 260 -4.87 6.42 -1.02
CA GLY A 260 -4.05 6.77 -2.18
C GLY A 260 -2.92 7.73 -1.90
N TYR A 261 -2.74 8.16 -0.65
CA TYR A 261 -1.62 9.00 -0.20
C TYR A 261 -0.82 8.29 0.87
N THR A 262 0.51 8.43 0.81
CA THR A 262 1.44 7.76 1.73
C THR A 262 1.51 8.44 3.10
N THR A 263 0.41 9.03 3.56
CA THR A 263 0.27 9.59 4.91
C THR A 263 0.06 8.46 5.94
N GLU A 264 0.23 8.76 7.23
CA GLU A 264 -0.12 7.81 8.30
C GLU A 264 -1.58 7.38 8.18
N GLY A 265 -2.50 8.34 7.97
CA GLY A 265 -3.92 8.03 7.75
C GLY A 265 -4.19 7.13 6.55
N GLY A 266 -3.30 7.15 5.53
CA GLY A 266 -3.42 6.32 4.32
C GLY A 266 -2.80 4.94 4.42
N MET A 267 -1.82 4.73 5.32
CA MET A 267 -1.05 3.48 5.38
C MET A 267 -1.12 2.75 6.71
N GLN A 268 -1.33 3.46 7.83
CA GLN A 268 -1.37 2.85 9.15
C GLN A 268 -2.73 2.21 9.38
N VAL A 269 -2.73 0.89 9.64
CA VAL A 269 -3.92 0.08 9.83
C VAL A 269 -4.05 -0.39 11.28
N PRO A 270 -5.26 -0.65 11.80
CA PRO A 270 -5.40 -1.39 13.04
C PRO A 270 -4.93 -2.83 12.84
N LEU A 271 -4.38 -3.43 13.87
CA LEU A 271 -4.09 -4.87 13.90
C LEU A 271 -4.33 -5.42 15.30
N VAL A 272 -5.32 -6.30 15.40
CA VAL A 272 -5.58 -7.09 16.62
C VAL A 272 -5.57 -8.56 16.24
N VAL A 273 -4.81 -9.36 16.96
CA VAL A 273 -4.73 -10.82 16.74
C VAL A 273 -5.29 -11.55 17.94
N TYR A 274 -6.47 -12.16 17.79
CA TYR A 274 -7.01 -13.10 18.78
C TYR A 274 -6.16 -14.35 18.83
N VAL A 275 -5.76 -14.74 20.04
CA VAL A 275 -4.99 -15.95 20.29
C VAL A 275 -5.93 -17.01 20.88
N PRO A 276 -6.23 -18.10 20.15
CA PRO A 276 -7.16 -19.11 20.60
C PRO A 276 -6.67 -19.83 21.86
N ALA A 277 -7.59 -20.23 22.73
CA ALA A 277 -7.29 -20.79 24.05
C ALA A 277 -6.24 -21.92 24.00
N ARG A 278 -6.31 -22.78 22.99
CA ARG A 278 -5.40 -23.91 22.78
C ARG A 278 -3.94 -23.52 22.53
N TRP A 279 -3.69 -22.24 22.15
CA TRP A 279 -2.37 -21.74 21.75
C TRP A 279 -1.79 -20.71 22.72
N ARG A 280 -2.56 -20.24 23.73
CA ARG A 280 -2.15 -19.17 24.66
C ARG A 280 -0.86 -19.49 25.39
N ASP A 281 -0.71 -20.74 25.87
CA ASP A 281 0.49 -21.17 26.59
C ASP A 281 1.71 -21.40 25.67
N LYS A 282 1.50 -21.44 24.34
CA LYS A 282 2.57 -21.65 23.35
C LYS A 282 3.11 -20.34 22.80
N ILE A 283 2.34 -19.26 22.83
CA ILE A 283 2.75 -17.94 22.36
C ILE A 283 3.40 -17.18 23.52
N PRO A 284 4.67 -16.74 23.42
CA PRO A 284 5.40 -16.12 24.53
C PRO A 284 5.02 -14.64 24.74
N LEU A 285 3.76 -14.30 24.48
CA LEU A 285 3.16 -12.98 24.68
C LEU A 285 1.95 -13.12 25.59
N LYS A 286 1.90 -12.32 26.65
CA LYS A 286 0.72 -12.27 27.51
C LYS A 286 -0.48 -11.73 26.74
N ILE A 287 -1.63 -12.37 26.91
CA ILE A 287 -2.90 -11.89 26.32
C ILE A 287 -3.21 -10.47 26.85
N GLY A 288 -3.71 -9.61 25.99
CA GLY A 288 -3.94 -8.18 26.24
C GLY A 288 -2.69 -7.30 26.06
N THR A 289 -1.53 -7.88 25.67
CA THR A 289 -0.31 -7.10 25.42
C THR A 289 -0.52 -6.13 24.24
N LYS A 290 -0.07 -4.87 24.44
CA LYS A 290 0.14 -3.90 23.36
C LYS A 290 1.60 -4.02 22.87
N VAL A 291 1.79 -4.19 21.57
CA VAL A 291 3.09 -4.28 20.90
C VAL A 291 3.36 -2.95 20.20
N ASP A 292 4.48 -2.31 20.52
CA ASP A 292 4.90 -1.05 19.91
C ASP A 292 5.83 -1.24 18.70
N GLY A 293 6.35 -2.45 18.53
CA GLY A 293 7.17 -2.81 17.37
C GLY A 293 6.38 -2.77 16.06
N PHE A 294 7.10 -2.48 14.98
CA PHE A 294 6.49 -2.27 13.68
C PHE A 294 6.25 -3.58 12.92
N VAL A 295 5.07 -3.65 12.32
CA VAL A 295 4.62 -4.77 11.49
C VAL A 295 4.11 -4.22 10.17
N SER A 296 4.42 -4.87 9.07
CA SER A 296 3.87 -4.49 7.77
C SER A 296 3.37 -5.68 6.96
N PHE A 297 2.66 -5.44 5.88
CA PHE A 297 1.97 -6.48 5.14
C PHE A 297 2.87 -7.56 4.54
N VAL A 298 4.14 -7.25 4.26
CA VAL A 298 5.11 -8.28 3.85
C VAL A 298 5.28 -9.37 4.91
N ASP A 299 5.00 -9.08 6.19
CA ASP A 299 5.23 -9.97 7.33
C ASP A 299 4.09 -10.97 7.58
N PHE A 300 2.88 -10.70 7.02
CA PHE A 300 1.67 -11.49 7.34
C PHE A 300 1.73 -12.92 6.77
N GLY A 301 2.09 -13.07 5.51
CA GLY A 301 2.27 -14.39 4.89
C GLY A 301 3.29 -15.25 5.65
N PRO A 302 4.52 -14.75 5.85
CA PRO A 302 5.52 -15.43 6.70
C PRO A 302 5.01 -15.80 8.09
N THR A 303 4.20 -14.93 8.74
CA THR A 303 3.64 -15.20 10.07
C THR A 303 2.67 -16.38 10.07
N LEU A 304 1.75 -16.44 9.10
CA LEU A 304 0.81 -17.56 9.02
C LEU A 304 1.52 -18.87 8.69
N LEU A 305 2.52 -18.84 7.80
CA LEU A 305 3.33 -20.02 7.50
C LEU A 305 4.07 -20.51 8.75
N HIS A 306 4.70 -19.61 9.50
CA HIS A 306 5.40 -19.91 10.75
C HIS A 306 4.48 -20.54 11.80
N LEU A 307 3.30 -19.95 12.06
CA LEU A 307 2.29 -20.49 12.95
C LEU A 307 1.74 -21.86 12.50
N ALA A 308 1.73 -22.12 11.20
CA ALA A 308 1.31 -23.39 10.62
C ALA A 308 2.41 -24.48 10.66
N GLY A 309 3.62 -24.17 11.14
CA GLY A 309 4.78 -25.05 11.06
C GLY A 309 5.25 -25.28 9.62
N VAL A 310 5.13 -24.27 8.78
CA VAL A 310 5.59 -24.26 7.39
C VAL A 310 6.69 -23.21 7.25
N ASP A 311 7.83 -23.59 6.72
CA ASP A 311 8.93 -22.65 6.52
C ASP A 311 8.52 -21.52 5.56
N ALA A 312 8.79 -20.27 5.96
CA ALA A 312 8.67 -19.13 5.07
C ALA A 312 9.66 -19.28 3.91
N ARG A 313 9.24 -18.82 2.72
CA ARG A 313 10.09 -18.93 1.53
C ARG A 313 11.13 -17.83 1.53
N GLN A 314 12.34 -18.16 1.09
CA GLN A 314 13.46 -17.20 0.98
C GLN A 314 13.16 -16.03 0.05
N GLU A 315 12.20 -16.22 -0.87
CA GLU A 315 11.76 -15.21 -1.82
C GLU A 315 10.84 -14.14 -1.21
N MET A 316 10.34 -14.36 0.02
CA MET A 316 9.51 -13.39 0.75
C MET A 316 10.40 -12.35 1.44
N ASP A 317 9.98 -11.08 1.40
CA ASP A 317 10.72 -9.96 1.99
C ASP A 317 10.42 -9.78 3.49
N GLY A 318 9.28 -10.32 3.94
CA GLY A 318 8.81 -10.19 5.31
C GLY A 318 9.37 -11.23 6.26
N ILE A 319 9.26 -10.94 7.56
CA ILE A 319 9.64 -11.83 8.66
C ILE A 319 8.45 -12.06 9.60
N PRO A 320 8.30 -13.25 10.20
CA PRO A 320 7.19 -13.53 11.11
C PRO A 320 7.16 -12.55 12.29
N PHE A 321 5.94 -12.13 12.71
CA PHE A 321 5.72 -11.29 13.89
C PHE A 321 4.94 -11.99 15.01
N LEU A 322 4.55 -13.24 14.82
CA LEU A 322 3.90 -14.04 15.83
C LEU A 322 4.30 -15.52 15.67
N GLY A 323 4.62 -16.16 16.77
CA GLY A 323 5.05 -17.56 16.80
C GLY A 323 5.42 -18.01 18.21
N THR A 324 5.77 -19.28 18.37
CA THR A 324 6.14 -19.89 19.65
C THR A 324 7.52 -19.45 20.16
N ASP A 325 8.31 -18.83 19.31
CA ASP A 325 9.71 -18.41 19.51
C ASP A 325 9.91 -16.89 19.42
N ILE A 326 8.82 -16.12 19.21
CA ILE A 326 8.87 -14.66 19.00
C ILE A 326 8.46 -13.94 20.29
N SER A 327 9.43 -13.35 20.98
CA SER A 327 9.24 -12.62 22.23
C SER A 327 8.81 -11.17 22.00
N LEU A 328 8.21 -10.55 23.03
CA LEU A 328 7.86 -9.13 23.02
C LEU A 328 9.10 -8.23 22.80
N LYS A 329 10.26 -8.62 23.34
CA LYS A 329 11.51 -7.88 23.15
C LYS A 329 11.90 -7.82 21.67
N GLN A 330 11.93 -8.97 20.99
CA GLN A 330 12.24 -9.03 19.53
C GLN A 330 11.23 -8.24 18.70
N LEU A 331 9.96 -8.26 19.07
CA LEU A 331 8.94 -7.46 18.38
C LEU A 331 9.19 -5.96 18.54
N ASN A 332 9.45 -5.49 19.76
CA ASN A 332 9.66 -4.06 20.04
C ASN A 332 11.00 -3.52 19.51
N GLU A 333 11.93 -4.39 19.12
CA GLU A 333 13.14 -3.99 18.38
C GLU A 333 12.87 -3.65 16.91
N ARG A 334 11.70 -4.04 16.37
CA ARG A 334 11.30 -3.72 14.99
C ARG A 334 10.83 -2.25 14.94
N ASN A 335 11.58 -1.41 14.27
CA ASN A 335 11.35 0.04 14.31
C ASN A 335 11.36 0.71 12.93
N GLU A 336 11.24 -0.06 11.85
CA GLU A 336 11.31 0.45 10.48
C GLU A 336 10.17 -0.10 9.60
N VAL A 337 9.57 0.78 8.80
CA VAL A 337 8.59 0.41 7.75
C VAL A 337 8.83 1.21 6.49
N TYR A 338 8.88 0.52 5.36
CA TYR A 338 8.91 1.07 4.01
C TYR A 338 7.50 1.18 3.42
N GLY A 339 7.20 2.34 2.83
CA GLY A 339 5.92 2.60 2.18
C GLY A 339 6.08 3.23 0.80
N TYR A 340 5.11 3.00 -0.08
CA TYR A 340 5.14 3.45 -1.47
C TYR A 340 3.77 3.79 -2.02
N GLY A 341 3.72 4.77 -2.94
CA GLY A 341 2.53 5.14 -3.69
C GLY A 341 2.92 5.60 -5.09
N ASP A 342 2.40 4.95 -6.13
CA ASP A 342 2.72 5.24 -7.52
C ASP A 342 1.52 5.82 -8.29
N ARG A 343 0.45 5.08 -8.45
CA ARG A 343 -0.75 5.53 -9.15
C ARG A 343 -2.01 5.07 -8.43
N PHE A 344 -3.01 5.95 -8.35
CA PHE A 344 -4.35 5.63 -7.89
C PHE A 344 -5.37 5.99 -8.98
N GLY A 345 -5.93 4.96 -9.62
CA GLY A 345 -6.77 5.17 -10.79
C GLY A 345 -6.00 5.90 -11.89
N GLU A 346 -6.51 7.05 -12.30
CA GLU A 346 -5.88 7.92 -13.30
C GLU A 346 -4.82 8.89 -12.75
N LEU A 347 -4.61 8.95 -11.43
CA LEU A 347 -3.72 9.93 -10.78
C LEU A 347 -2.35 9.32 -10.50
N TYR A 348 -1.33 9.76 -11.23
CA TYR A 348 0.05 9.42 -10.95
C TYR A 348 0.60 10.25 -9.79
N ALA A 349 1.21 9.55 -8.84
CA ALA A 349 2.07 10.10 -7.80
C ALA A 349 3.25 9.14 -7.67
N PHE A 350 4.44 9.63 -7.46
CA PHE A 350 5.59 8.79 -7.16
C PHE A 350 6.15 9.23 -5.82
N ASN A 351 5.72 8.52 -4.78
CA ASN A 351 6.10 8.79 -3.40
C ASN A 351 6.72 7.55 -2.78
N ARG A 352 7.76 7.74 -1.96
CA ARG A 352 8.36 6.70 -1.14
C ARG A 352 8.50 7.21 0.28
N THR A 353 8.21 6.37 1.25
CA THR A 353 8.29 6.75 2.66
C THR A 353 9.08 5.72 3.45
N LEU A 354 9.78 6.21 4.46
CA LEU A 354 10.43 5.40 5.47
C LEU A 354 10.04 5.94 6.84
N ARG A 355 9.43 5.10 7.65
CA ARG A 355 9.26 5.37 9.07
C ARG A 355 10.34 4.64 9.85
N GLN A 356 11.06 5.36 10.71
CA GLN A 356 12.02 4.77 11.65
C GLN A 356 11.80 5.36 13.03
N GLY A 357 11.41 4.51 13.97
CA GLY A 357 11.03 4.93 15.31
C GLY A 357 9.88 5.96 15.26
N LYS A 358 10.11 7.13 15.85
CA LYS A 358 9.12 8.23 15.85
C LYS A 358 9.15 9.11 14.60
N PHE A 359 10.19 9.01 13.77
CA PHE A 359 10.33 9.85 12.59
C PHE A 359 9.78 9.16 11.34
N LYS A 360 9.08 9.94 10.52
CA LYS A 360 8.68 9.57 9.18
C LYS A 360 9.30 10.52 8.17
N TYR A 361 9.98 9.95 7.20
CA TYR A 361 10.55 10.64 6.06
C TYR A 361 9.76 10.27 4.80
N SER A 362 9.43 11.26 3.98
CA SER A 362 8.76 11.08 2.69
C SER A 362 9.54 11.77 1.58
N ARG A 363 9.74 11.07 0.47
CA ARG A 363 10.33 11.58 -0.76
C ARG A 363 9.23 11.66 -1.83
N ASN A 364 8.95 12.87 -2.30
CA ASN A 364 7.97 13.17 -3.34
C ASN A 364 8.70 13.49 -4.65
N PHE A 365 8.71 12.56 -5.60
CA PHE A 365 9.47 12.67 -6.85
C PHE A 365 8.80 13.57 -7.90
N LEU A 366 7.54 13.94 -7.71
CA LEU A 366 6.80 14.91 -8.49
C LEU A 366 6.44 16.12 -7.59
N SER A 367 7.45 16.76 -7.04
CA SER A 367 7.29 17.80 -6.01
C SER A 367 6.45 19.00 -6.46
N TYR A 368 6.51 19.36 -7.75
CA TYR A 368 5.71 20.46 -8.30
C TYR A 368 4.21 20.14 -8.46
N HIS A 369 3.80 18.85 -8.36
CA HIS A 369 2.39 18.46 -8.35
C HIS A 369 1.74 18.68 -6.99
N PRO A 370 0.55 19.29 -6.89
CA PRO A 370 -0.26 19.21 -5.69
C PRO A 370 -0.85 17.81 -5.52
N LYS A 371 -1.21 17.44 -4.30
CA LYS A 371 -1.94 16.18 -4.02
C LYS A 371 -3.39 16.21 -4.55
N SER A 372 -3.92 17.38 -4.83
CA SER A 372 -5.31 17.67 -5.17
C SER A 372 -5.66 17.54 -6.67
N LEU A 373 -4.72 17.14 -7.54
CA LEU A 373 -5.06 16.96 -8.97
C LEU A 373 -6.34 16.15 -9.12
N TYR A 374 -7.17 16.55 -10.07
CA TYR A 374 -8.48 15.97 -10.25
C TYR A 374 -8.43 14.44 -10.44
N SER A 375 -9.31 13.75 -9.74
CA SER A 375 -9.59 12.33 -9.90
C SER A 375 -11.09 12.12 -9.93
N ASN A 376 -11.60 11.55 -11.02
CA ASN A 376 -13.03 11.34 -11.22
C ASN A 376 -13.69 10.56 -10.06
N TYR A 377 -12.98 9.59 -9.50
CA TYR A 377 -13.51 8.80 -8.40
C TYR A 377 -13.58 9.59 -7.09
N ARG A 378 -12.52 10.31 -6.73
CA ARG A 378 -12.43 11.07 -5.46
C ARG A 378 -13.39 12.24 -5.41
N TYR A 379 -13.50 12.99 -6.50
CA TYR A 379 -14.40 14.15 -6.57
C TYR A 379 -15.90 13.79 -6.67
N LYS A 380 -16.25 12.50 -6.64
CA LYS A 380 -17.62 12.05 -6.32
C LYS A 380 -17.97 12.18 -4.83
N GLN A 381 -16.97 12.29 -3.96
CA GLN A 381 -17.17 12.51 -2.53
C GLN A 381 -17.40 14.01 -2.29
N ALA A 382 -18.58 14.37 -1.77
CA ALA A 382 -18.96 15.78 -1.54
C ALA A 382 -17.95 16.54 -0.66
N ALA A 383 -17.34 15.87 0.31
CA ALA A 383 -16.32 16.47 1.17
C ALA A 383 -15.04 16.89 0.41
N PHE A 384 -14.62 16.16 -0.64
CA PHE A 384 -13.51 16.57 -1.51
C PHE A 384 -13.86 17.85 -2.29
N CYS A 385 -15.09 17.91 -2.83
CA CYS A 385 -15.58 19.10 -3.55
C CYS A 385 -15.60 20.32 -2.63
N GLU A 386 -16.18 20.19 -1.44
CA GLU A 386 -16.22 21.29 -0.47
C GLU A 386 -14.84 21.75 -0.03
N TRP A 387 -13.88 20.80 0.12
CA TRP A 387 -12.50 21.15 0.49
C TRP A 387 -11.83 22.01 -0.57
N ARG A 388 -12.02 21.66 -1.87
CA ARG A 388 -11.53 22.46 -3.01
C ARG A 388 -12.21 23.83 -3.05
N GLU A 389 -13.55 23.89 -2.95
CA GLU A 389 -14.31 25.15 -2.93
C GLU A 389 -13.82 26.11 -1.83
N LEU A 390 -13.51 25.58 -0.65
CA LEU A 390 -12.98 26.37 0.46
C LEU A 390 -11.55 26.86 0.21
N TYR A 391 -10.72 26.05 -0.46
CA TYR A 391 -9.37 26.45 -0.88
C TYR A 391 -9.44 27.60 -1.88
N GLU A 392 -10.21 27.45 -2.95
CA GLU A 392 -10.40 28.46 -4.00
C GLU A 392 -11.00 29.77 -3.44
N ALA A 393 -11.84 29.67 -2.43
CA ALA A 393 -12.39 30.81 -1.71
C ALA A 393 -11.44 31.45 -0.67
N GLY A 394 -10.21 30.92 -0.48
CA GLY A 394 -9.25 31.42 0.51
C GLY A 394 -9.69 31.24 1.97
N LYS A 395 -10.52 30.23 2.27
CA LYS A 395 -11.12 30.01 3.60
C LYS A 395 -10.41 28.95 4.43
N LEU A 396 -9.33 28.39 3.94
CA LEU A 396 -8.55 27.37 4.64
C LEU A 396 -7.36 27.99 5.36
N ASN A 397 -6.96 27.39 6.48
CA ASN A 397 -5.66 27.69 7.10
C ASN A 397 -4.51 26.99 6.35
N ALA A 398 -3.26 27.32 6.69
CA ALA A 398 -2.08 26.80 6.00
C ALA A 398 -1.98 25.26 6.00
N VAL A 399 -2.37 24.58 7.10
CA VAL A 399 -2.36 23.11 7.18
C VAL A 399 -3.39 22.49 6.24
N GLN A 400 -4.57 23.07 6.19
CA GLN A 400 -5.68 22.61 5.33
C GLN A 400 -5.44 22.91 3.85
N SER A 401 -4.73 24.01 3.54
CA SER A 401 -4.40 24.42 2.15
C SER A 401 -3.31 23.58 1.52
N ARG A 402 -2.40 23.02 2.32
CA ARG A 402 -1.21 22.28 1.85
C ARG A 402 -1.53 21.15 0.85
N PHE A 403 -2.71 20.54 0.94
CA PHE A 403 -3.14 19.51 0.03
C PHE A 403 -3.28 20.00 -1.43
N PHE A 404 -3.58 21.27 -1.62
CA PHE A 404 -3.80 21.95 -2.91
C PHE A 404 -2.54 22.66 -3.44
N GLU A 405 -1.50 22.75 -2.65
CA GLU A 405 -0.24 23.41 -2.99
C GLU A 405 0.79 22.41 -3.52
N PRO A 406 1.81 22.86 -4.27
CA PRO A 406 2.93 22.00 -4.66
C PRO A 406 3.54 21.31 -3.44
N GLN A 407 3.89 20.04 -3.62
CA GLN A 407 4.51 19.25 -2.55
C GLN A 407 5.95 19.70 -2.31
N LYS A 408 6.45 19.51 -1.11
CA LYS A 408 7.90 19.56 -0.87
C LYS A 408 8.54 18.28 -1.40
N ALA A 409 9.74 18.38 -1.99
CA ALA A 409 10.49 17.21 -2.44
C ALA A 409 10.76 16.23 -1.29
N GLU A 410 10.97 16.77 -0.08
CA GLU A 410 11.16 16.02 1.15
C GLU A 410 10.22 16.50 2.25
N GLU A 411 9.70 15.55 2.99
CA GLU A 411 8.94 15.82 4.21
C GLU A 411 9.50 14.96 5.36
N LEU A 412 9.61 15.56 6.54
CA LEU A 412 10.03 14.88 7.77
C LEU A 412 9.07 15.24 8.90
N TYR A 413 8.58 14.23 9.60
CA TYR A 413 7.64 14.42 10.71
C TYR A 413 8.10 13.66 11.96
N ASP A 414 7.92 14.24 13.15
CA ASP A 414 8.03 13.57 14.44
C ASP A 414 6.63 13.16 14.89
N LEU A 415 6.25 11.92 14.60
CA LEU A 415 4.89 11.40 14.83
C LEU A 415 4.55 11.17 16.30
N SER A 416 5.51 11.30 17.21
CA SER A 416 5.25 11.26 18.67
C SER A 416 4.56 12.53 19.17
N ILE A 417 4.71 13.64 18.47
CA ILE A 417 4.14 14.96 18.81
C ILE A 417 3.22 15.50 17.70
N ASP A 418 3.34 14.99 16.48
CA ASP A 418 2.55 15.39 15.31
C ASP A 418 2.02 14.15 14.55
N PRO A 419 1.06 13.40 15.11
CA PRO A 419 0.54 12.18 14.51
C PRO A 419 -0.26 12.41 13.20
N TYR A 420 -0.55 13.66 12.87
CA TYR A 420 -1.31 14.07 11.67
C TYR A 420 -0.45 14.73 10.60
N GLU A 421 0.89 14.71 10.74
CA GLU A 421 1.83 15.20 9.73
C GLU A 421 1.56 16.67 9.33
N THR A 422 1.29 17.53 10.33
CA THR A 422 0.93 18.93 10.11
C THR A 422 2.11 19.89 10.08
N CYS A 423 3.27 19.48 10.65
CA CYS A 423 4.48 20.29 10.75
C CYS A 423 5.66 19.59 10.07
N ASN A 424 5.99 19.98 8.83
CA ASN A 424 7.16 19.46 8.12
C ASN A 424 8.45 20.01 8.72
N LEU A 425 9.33 19.14 9.20
CA LEU A 425 10.62 19.45 9.84
C LEU A 425 11.80 19.40 8.85
N ALA A 426 11.57 19.10 7.55
CA ALA A 426 12.65 18.91 6.58
C ALA A 426 13.55 20.14 6.40
N ASP A 427 12.99 21.35 6.53
CA ASP A 427 13.71 22.61 6.39
C ASP A 427 14.35 23.07 7.73
N SER A 428 14.21 22.32 8.82
CA SER A 428 14.72 22.69 10.15
C SER A 428 16.16 22.20 10.36
N PRO A 429 17.13 23.11 10.61
CA PRO A 429 18.52 22.72 10.82
C PRO A 429 18.74 21.74 11.98
N ALA A 430 17.85 21.76 12.98
CA ALA A 430 17.91 20.87 14.13
C ALA A 430 17.71 19.39 13.75
N TYR A 431 17.07 19.11 12.63
CA TYR A 431 16.76 17.77 12.14
C TYR A 431 17.55 17.35 10.90
N ASP A 432 18.48 18.18 10.40
CA ASP A 432 19.25 17.93 9.18
C ASP A 432 19.99 16.58 9.17
N SER A 433 20.60 16.20 10.29
CA SER A 433 21.29 14.90 10.42
C SER A 433 20.31 13.72 10.30
N ILE A 434 19.13 13.84 10.90
CA ILE A 434 18.07 12.82 10.85
C ILE A 434 17.52 12.71 9.43
N LEU A 435 17.21 13.85 8.79
CA LEU A 435 16.75 13.93 7.41
C LEU A 435 17.72 13.23 6.46
N LYS A 436 19.01 13.58 6.51
CA LYS A 436 20.06 12.98 5.67
C LYS A 436 20.23 11.48 5.91
N GLY A 437 20.13 11.07 7.17
CA GLY A 437 20.17 9.64 7.54
C GLY A 437 19.03 8.84 6.93
N LEU A 438 17.79 9.32 7.09
CA LEU A 438 16.59 8.67 6.56
C LEU A 438 16.52 8.71 5.02
N ARG A 439 16.96 9.82 4.39
CA ARG A 439 17.12 9.93 2.93
C ARG A 439 18.03 8.82 2.39
N LYS A 440 19.22 8.67 2.99
CA LYS A 440 20.19 7.65 2.60
C LYS A 440 19.61 6.23 2.77
N LEU A 441 18.91 5.99 3.88
CA LEU A 441 18.32 4.69 4.18
C LEU A 441 17.18 4.36 3.20
N LEU A 442 16.28 5.31 2.93
CA LEU A 442 15.22 5.14 1.94
C LEU A 442 15.79 4.84 0.55
N LYS A 443 16.78 5.65 0.10
CA LYS A 443 17.44 5.41 -1.19
C LYS A 443 18.08 4.03 -1.28
N SER A 444 18.75 3.60 -0.22
CA SER A 444 19.36 2.27 -0.16
C SER A 444 18.29 1.17 -0.23
N LYS A 445 17.14 1.37 0.40
CA LYS A 445 16.00 0.45 0.35
C LYS A 445 15.43 0.35 -1.06
N MET A 446 15.15 1.48 -1.72
CA MET A 446 14.65 1.51 -3.10
C MET A 446 15.57 0.79 -4.08
N ILE A 447 16.90 1.04 -3.98
CA ILE A 447 17.89 0.39 -4.84
C ILE A 447 18.00 -1.10 -4.52
N GLY A 448 18.02 -1.48 -3.25
CA GLY A 448 18.09 -2.88 -2.81
C GLY A 448 16.88 -3.72 -3.18
N GLU A 449 15.69 -3.12 -3.16
CA GLU A 449 14.43 -3.75 -3.59
C GLU A 449 14.24 -3.72 -5.11
N HIS A 450 15.17 -3.15 -5.88
CA HIS A 450 15.07 -3.00 -7.33
C HIS A 450 13.75 -2.31 -7.75
N ASP A 451 13.45 -1.17 -7.12
CA ASP A 451 12.18 -0.45 -7.24
C ASP A 451 11.88 -0.02 -8.69
N LEU A 452 10.91 -0.68 -9.30
CA LEU A 452 10.50 -0.43 -10.69
C LEU A 452 9.78 0.91 -10.89
N GLY A 453 9.33 1.58 -9.82
CA GLY A 453 8.73 2.91 -9.89
C GLY A 453 9.68 3.98 -10.43
N LEU A 454 11.01 3.74 -10.42
CA LEU A 454 12.00 4.63 -11.05
C LEU A 454 11.97 4.60 -12.59
N PHE A 455 11.29 3.61 -13.18
CA PHE A 455 10.92 3.64 -14.59
C PHE A 455 9.50 4.22 -14.75
N PRO A 456 9.20 5.01 -15.80
CA PRO A 456 7.81 5.24 -16.20
C PRO A 456 7.06 3.91 -16.36
N GLU A 457 5.80 3.81 -15.91
CA GLU A 457 5.02 2.56 -15.96
C GLU A 457 5.04 1.93 -17.37
N CYS A 458 4.93 2.73 -18.43
CA CYS A 458 4.96 2.27 -19.81
C CYS A 458 6.30 1.66 -20.24
N GLU A 459 7.43 2.12 -19.71
CA GLU A 459 8.76 1.63 -20.10
C GLU A 459 9.03 0.25 -19.49
N TRP A 460 8.85 0.07 -18.18
CA TRP A 460 9.08 -1.26 -17.60
C TRP A 460 8.02 -2.28 -18.05
N LEU A 461 6.77 -1.89 -18.32
CA LEU A 461 5.76 -2.76 -18.93
C LEU A 461 6.21 -3.23 -20.32
N TYR A 462 6.76 -2.34 -21.12
CA TYR A 462 7.23 -2.69 -22.46
C TYR A 462 8.38 -3.70 -22.46
N TYR A 463 9.37 -3.51 -21.58
CA TYR A 463 10.58 -4.34 -21.56
C TYR A 463 10.53 -5.48 -20.53
N GLY A 464 9.80 -5.36 -19.44
CA GLY A 464 9.90 -6.22 -18.26
C GLY A 464 8.62 -6.94 -17.83
N LYS A 465 7.46 -6.75 -18.48
CA LYS A 465 6.18 -7.31 -18.01
C LYS A 465 6.15 -8.84 -17.91
N GLN A 466 6.96 -9.54 -18.69
CA GLN A 466 7.05 -11.02 -18.65
C GLN A 466 7.75 -11.55 -17.39
N SER A 467 8.65 -10.76 -16.80
CA SER A 467 9.35 -11.07 -15.57
C SER A 467 9.82 -9.77 -14.90
N PRO A 468 8.91 -9.01 -14.21
CA PRO A 468 9.24 -7.71 -13.62
C PRO A 468 10.42 -7.75 -12.67
N THR A 469 10.47 -8.77 -11.79
CA THR A 469 11.55 -8.92 -10.82
C THR A 469 12.91 -9.15 -11.50
N GLU A 470 12.96 -9.99 -12.54
CA GLU A 470 14.19 -10.24 -13.30
C GLU A 470 14.63 -9.00 -14.08
N PHE A 471 13.67 -8.27 -14.66
CA PHE A 471 13.93 -6.98 -15.29
C PHE A 471 14.54 -5.98 -14.28
N GLY A 472 14.00 -5.87 -13.08
CA GLY A 472 14.52 -5.01 -12.03
C GLY A 472 15.94 -5.40 -11.61
N LEU A 473 16.20 -6.70 -11.40
CA LEU A 473 17.54 -7.23 -11.09
C LEU A 473 18.57 -6.88 -12.17
N ASN A 474 18.22 -7.08 -13.43
CA ASN A 474 19.11 -6.80 -14.57
C ASN A 474 19.27 -5.28 -14.81
N SER A 475 18.35 -4.47 -14.32
CA SER A 475 18.35 -2.99 -14.47
C SER A 475 18.90 -2.25 -13.24
N TRP A 476 19.57 -2.95 -12.33
CA TRP A 476 20.05 -2.38 -11.07
C TRP A 476 20.87 -1.10 -11.24
N THR A 477 21.79 -1.05 -12.21
CA THR A 477 22.61 0.13 -12.50
C THR A 477 21.79 1.31 -13.01
N SER A 478 20.76 1.05 -13.82
CA SER A 478 19.82 2.05 -14.32
C SER A 478 18.96 2.60 -13.19
N ILE A 479 18.40 1.73 -12.32
CA ILE A 479 17.63 2.12 -11.13
C ILE A 479 18.44 3.06 -10.25
N LYS A 480 19.70 2.72 -9.96
CA LYS A 480 20.60 3.61 -9.20
C LYS A 480 20.79 4.94 -9.90
N LYS A 481 21.07 4.95 -11.20
CA LYS A 481 21.32 6.15 -12.00
C LYS A 481 20.08 7.06 -12.03
N TYR A 482 18.90 6.51 -12.24
CA TYR A 482 17.65 7.29 -12.26
C TYR A 482 17.35 7.90 -10.89
N SER A 483 17.60 7.15 -9.81
CA SER A 483 17.52 7.68 -8.45
C SER A 483 18.51 8.82 -8.21
N ASP A 484 19.77 8.70 -8.70
CA ASP A 484 20.77 9.75 -8.59
C ASP A 484 20.36 11.03 -9.37
N ILE A 485 19.75 10.88 -10.56
CA ILE A 485 19.22 12.01 -11.36
C ILE A 485 18.05 12.67 -10.64
N ALA A 486 17.08 11.88 -10.15
CA ALA A 486 15.93 12.41 -9.44
C ALA A 486 16.31 13.19 -8.18
N ASP A 487 17.38 12.78 -7.49
CA ASP A 487 17.86 13.45 -6.28
C ASP A 487 18.59 14.78 -6.56
N LEU A 488 18.87 15.14 -7.80
CA LEU A 488 19.46 16.44 -8.14
C LEU A 488 18.59 17.62 -7.64
N GLU A 489 17.27 17.43 -7.58
CA GLU A 489 16.36 18.47 -7.06
C GLU A 489 16.53 18.75 -5.56
N LEU A 490 17.20 17.86 -4.82
CA LEU A 490 17.48 18.03 -3.38
C LEU A 490 18.68 18.94 -3.09
N GLY A 491 19.44 19.28 -4.12
CA GLY A 491 20.56 20.20 -4.07
C GLY A 491 20.24 21.58 -4.63
N SER A 492 21.26 22.39 -4.88
CA SER A 492 21.11 23.65 -5.60
C SER A 492 21.06 23.42 -7.11
N PHE A 493 20.42 24.35 -7.85
CA PHE A 493 20.39 24.28 -9.31
C PHE A 493 21.82 24.42 -9.90
N GLU A 494 22.64 25.28 -9.31
CA GLU A 494 24.02 25.52 -9.74
C GLU A 494 24.88 24.25 -9.71
N GLU A 495 24.67 23.39 -8.71
CA GLU A 495 25.33 22.09 -8.63
C GLU A 495 24.76 21.08 -9.63
N ALA A 496 23.46 21.14 -9.90
CA ALA A 496 22.74 20.21 -10.76
C ALA A 496 22.90 20.54 -12.26
N GLU A 497 23.07 21.82 -12.65
CA GLU A 497 22.97 22.30 -14.03
C GLU A 497 23.85 21.54 -15.01
N THR A 498 25.13 21.35 -14.69
CA THR A 498 26.07 20.65 -15.59
C THR A 498 25.67 19.19 -15.82
N ILE A 499 25.13 18.54 -14.80
CA ILE A 499 24.65 17.14 -14.89
C ILE A 499 23.36 17.12 -15.70
N LEU A 500 22.40 18.02 -15.41
CA LEU A 500 21.13 18.11 -16.13
C LEU A 500 21.36 18.34 -17.63
N ARG A 501 22.29 19.21 -18.01
CA ARG A 501 22.64 19.46 -19.42
C ARG A 501 23.09 18.19 -20.15
N LYS A 502 23.81 17.30 -19.48
CA LYS A 502 24.20 15.97 -20.02
C LYS A 502 23.01 15.03 -20.09
N VAL A 503 22.20 14.97 -19.03
CA VAL A 503 21.06 14.08 -18.87
C VAL A 503 19.98 14.40 -19.93
N LEU A 504 19.68 15.67 -20.19
CA LEU A 504 18.71 16.10 -21.19
C LEU A 504 19.13 15.72 -22.63
N ASN A 505 20.44 15.54 -22.88
CA ASN A 505 20.98 15.07 -24.15
C ASN A 505 21.30 13.56 -24.16
N SER A 506 20.86 12.80 -23.15
CA SER A 506 21.10 11.35 -23.08
C SER A 506 20.38 10.59 -24.19
N THR A 507 20.96 9.47 -24.63
CA THR A 507 20.29 8.51 -25.53
C THR A 507 19.22 7.70 -24.81
N ASP A 508 19.30 7.59 -23.47
CA ASP A 508 18.33 6.88 -22.62
C ASP A 508 17.09 7.78 -22.38
N PRO A 509 15.89 7.38 -22.82
CA PRO A 509 14.69 8.18 -22.64
C PRO A 509 14.26 8.32 -21.17
N VAL A 510 14.61 7.37 -20.30
CA VAL A 510 14.26 7.46 -18.86
C VAL A 510 15.18 8.46 -18.16
N GLU A 511 16.44 8.58 -18.55
CA GLU A 511 17.30 9.67 -18.08
C GLU A 511 16.74 11.03 -18.48
N ARG A 512 16.36 11.21 -19.77
CA ARG A 512 15.74 12.45 -20.22
C ARG A 512 14.44 12.75 -19.46
N TYR A 513 13.61 11.74 -19.21
CA TYR A 513 12.38 11.88 -18.39
C TYR A 513 12.66 12.41 -17.00
N TRP A 514 13.65 11.86 -16.30
CA TRP A 514 14.05 12.37 -14.99
C TRP A 514 14.70 13.75 -15.09
N GLY A 515 15.52 14.01 -16.11
CA GLY A 515 16.11 15.32 -16.34
C GLY A 515 15.07 16.42 -16.47
N VAL A 516 14.05 16.22 -17.34
CA VAL A 516 12.96 17.20 -17.49
C VAL A 516 12.08 17.31 -16.25
N THR A 517 11.89 16.21 -15.50
CA THR A 517 11.15 16.23 -14.22
C THR A 517 11.86 17.11 -13.19
N VAL A 518 13.17 16.98 -13.07
CA VAL A 518 13.98 17.80 -12.17
C VAL A 518 14.01 19.26 -12.61
N CYS A 519 14.12 19.54 -13.92
CA CYS A 519 13.98 20.91 -14.43
C CYS A 519 12.62 21.53 -14.10
N ALA A 520 11.54 20.75 -14.22
CA ALA A 520 10.20 21.20 -13.81
C ALA A 520 10.12 21.51 -12.30
N ALA A 521 10.81 20.73 -11.45
CA ALA A 521 10.89 21.00 -10.01
C ALA A 521 11.65 22.28 -9.69
N PHE A 522 12.78 22.55 -10.36
CA PHE A 522 13.54 23.78 -10.18
C PHE A 522 12.82 25.05 -10.68
N GLY A 523 11.88 24.89 -11.63
CA GLY A 523 11.09 26.00 -12.16
C GLY A 523 11.96 27.03 -12.89
N ASP A 524 11.82 28.31 -12.58
CA ASP A 524 12.50 29.45 -13.23
C ASP A 524 14.04 29.36 -13.19
N LYS A 525 14.61 28.71 -12.18
CA LYS A 525 16.05 28.46 -12.09
C LYS A 525 16.58 27.65 -13.26
N ALA A 526 15.77 26.77 -13.85
CA ALA A 526 16.17 25.93 -15.00
C ALA A 526 16.15 26.68 -16.34
N SER A 527 15.91 27.98 -16.36
CA SER A 527 15.83 28.80 -17.61
C SER A 527 17.10 28.77 -18.46
N SER A 528 18.28 28.54 -17.86
CA SER A 528 19.55 28.39 -18.60
C SER A 528 19.64 27.10 -19.44
N LEU A 529 18.73 26.14 -19.23
CA LEU A 529 18.62 24.87 -19.98
C LEU A 529 17.59 24.93 -21.11
N TYR A 530 17.19 26.13 -21.50
CA TYR A 530 16.15 26.34 -22.52
C TYR A 530 16.42 25.55 -23.80
N ASP A 531 17.63 25.64 -24.38
CA ASP A 531 17.95 25.01 -25.68
C ASP A 531 17.86 23.47 -25.61
N GLU A 532 18.17 22.87 -24.49
CA GLU A 532 18.02 21.44 -24.23
C GLU A 532 16.55 21.05 -24.09
N LEU A 533 15.78 21.82 -23.32
CA LEU A 533 14.36 21.60 -23.12
C LEU A 533 13.56 21.77 -24.41
N ASP A 534 13.89 22.78 -25.25
CA ASP A 534 13.24 23.04 -26.55
C ASP A 534 13.39 21.85 -27.51
N LYS A 535 14.56 21.22 -27.56
CA LYS A 535 14.79 20.00 -28.36
C LYS A 535 13.87 18.86 -27.91
N LEU A 536 13.63 18.73 -26.59
CA LEU A 536 12.81 17.66 -26.03
C LEU A 536 11.30 17.85 -26.24
N LEU A 537 10.86 19.02 -26.65
CA LEU A 537 9.49 19.20 -27.17
C LEU A 537 9.22 18.35 -28.44
N ASN A 538 10.27 17.87 -29.09
CA ASN A 538 10.22 16.99 -30.25
C ASN A 538 10.80 15.59 -29.94
N ASP A 539 10.90 15.19 -28.67
CA ASP A 539 11.41 13.87 -28.29
C ASP A 539 10.59 12.74 -28.95
N SER A 540 11.23 11.61 -29.20
CA SER A 540 10.59 10.42 -29.76
C SER A 540 9.61 9.72 -28.80
N ARG A 541 9.68 10.01 -27.50
CA ARG A 541 8.81 9.48 -26.44
C ARG A 541 7.77 10.53 -26.04
N GLY A 542 6.49 10.18 -26.13
CA GLY A 542 5.39 11.08 -25.78
C GLY A 542 5.46 11.56 -24.33
N TYR A 543 5.81 10.69 -23.39
CA TYR A 543 5.94 11.02 -21.96
C TYR A 543 7.15 11.94 -21.65
N VAL A 544 8.20 11.97 -22.48
CA VAL A 544 9.28 12.95 -22.36
C VAL A 544 8.82 14.31 -22.87
N ARG A 545 8.13 14.34 -24.03
CA ARG A 545 7.57 15.59 -24.60
C ARG A 545 6.61 16.27 -23.64
N SER A 546 5.65 15.52 -23.08
CA SER A 546 4.65 16.08 -22.15
C SER A 546 5.33 16.71 -20.93
N ARG A 547 6.32 16.05 -20.40
CA ARG A 547 7.08 16.54 -19.24
C ARG A 547 7.98 17.74 -19.61
N ALA A 548 8.56 17.77 -20.83
CA ALA A 548 9.33 18.90 -21.32
C ALA A 548 8.46 20.17 -21.46
N VAL A 549 7.19 20.04 -21.89
CA VAL A 549 6.24 21.17 -21.89
C VAL A 549 6.09 21.78 -20.51
N ILE A 550 5.91 20.94 -19.48
CA ILE A 550 5.79 21.40 -18.08
C ILE A 550 7.08 22.12 -17.65
N ALA A 551 8.24 21.54 -17.95
CA ALA A 551 9.53 22.15 -17.58
C ALA A 551 9.73 23.51 -18.27
N MET A 552 9.38 23.63 -19.55
CA MET A 552 9.45 24.89 -20.32
C MET A 552 8.57 25.98 -19.73
N ILE A 553 7.33 25.66 -19.37
CA ILE A 553 6.39 26.63 -18.81
C ILE A 553 6.87 27.07 -17.43
N ARG A 554 7.26 26.12 -16.59
CA ARG A 554 7.72 26.42 -15.23
C ARG A 554 9.04 27.18 -15.19
N SER A 555 9.91 26.96 -16.16
CA SER A 555 11.16 27.74 -16.31
C SER A 555 10.94 29.14 -16.91
N GLN A 556 9.70 29.50 -17.27
CA GLN A 556 9.33 30.81 -17.88
C GLN A 556 10.14 31.14 -19.15
N SER A 557 10.60 30.12 -19.84
CA SER A 557 11.64 30.28 -20.87
C SER A 557 11.15 30.94 -22.16
N ARG A 558 9.98 30.58 -22.69
CA ARG A 558 9.30 31.19 -23.89
C ARG A 558 7.87 30.68 -24.05
N SER A 559 7.11 31.35 -24.94
CA SER A 559 5.80 30.86 -25.36
C SER A 559 5.91 29.52 -26.11
N VAL A 560 5.19 28.50 -25.64
CA VAL A 560 5.13 27.16 -26.22
C VAL A 560 3.71 26.91 -26.72
N ASN A 561 3.55 26.30 -27.89
CA ASN A 561 2.23 25.81 -28.32
C ASN A 561 1.87 24.54 -27.56
N VAL A 562 1.39 24.72 -26.31
CA VAL A 562 1.11 23.65 -25.35
C VAL A 562 0.12 22.65 -25.91
N GLU A 563 -0.99 23.13 -26.49
CA GLU A 563 -2.07 22.25 -26.96
C GLU A 563 -1.59 21.30 -28.06
N ASP A 564 -0.90 21.84 -29.10
CA ASP A 564 -0.43 21.01 -30.21
C ASP A 564 0.63 20.00 -29.79
N ILE A 565 1.60 20.41 -28.94
CA ILE A 565 2.67 19.50 -28.50
C ILE A 565 2.11 18.39 -27.61
N MET A 566 1.18 18.71 -26.72
CA MET A 566 0.54 17.72 -25.85
C MET A 566 -0.32 16.75 -26.66
N LYS A 567 -1.06 17.22 -27.67
CA LYS A 567 -1.79 16.34 -28.62
C LYS A 567 -0.84 15.42 -29.38
N GLN A 568 0.25 15.96 -29.91
CA GLN A 568 1.27 15.14 -30.58
C GLN A 568 1.92 14.14 -29.67
N ALA A 569 2.21 14.51 -28.40
CA ALA A 569 2.72 13.58 -27.39
C ALA A 569 1.74 12.42 -27.17
N LEU A 570 0.44 12.72 -27.07
CA LEU A 570 -0.60 11.73 -26.87
C LEU A 570 -0.76 10.78 -28.08
N LEU A 571 -0.66 11.32 -29.33
CA LEU A 571 -0.70 10.53 -30.55
C LEU A 571 0.52 9.61 -30.75
N LEU A 572 1.65 9.94 -30.13
CA LEU A 572 2.85 9.09 -30.11
C LEU A 572 2.75 7.93 -29.14
N SER A 573 1.82 7.97 -28.19
CA SER A 573 1.73 6.96 -27.14
C SER A 573 1.44 5.57 -27.71
N LYS A 574 2.13 4.56 -27.18
CA LYS A 574 2.09 3.18 -27.66
C LYS A 574 1.31 2.25 -26.74
N SER A 575 0.88 2.73 -25.58
CA SER A 575 0.16 1.94 -24.58
C SER A 575 -0.78 2.79 -23.74
N SER A 576 -1.77 2.16 -23.12
CA SER A 576 -2.68 2.84 -22.18
C SER A 576 -1.92 3.48 -21.00
N ALA A 577 -0.83 2.86 -20.52
CA ALA A 577 -0.01 3.40 -19.45
C ALA A 577 0.69 4.70 -19.89
N GLU A 578 1.24 4.77 -21.12
CA GLU A 578 1.85 5.97 -21.65
C GLU A 578 0.81 7.08 -21.86
N SER A 579 -0.34 6.75 -22.49
CA SER A 579 -1.43 7.71 -22.67
C SER A 579 -1.89 8.30 -21.35
N LEU A 580 -2.05 7.47 -20.32
CA LEU A 580 -2.49 7.93 -19.02
C LEU A 580 -1.45 8.81 -18.31
N LEU A 581 -0.17 8.53 -18.46
CA LEU A 581 0.92 9.35 -17.92
C LEU A 581 0.91 10.75 -18.56
N ILE A 582 0.74 10.83 -19.90
CA ILE A 582 0.63 12.10 -20.64
C ILE A 582 -0.65 12.86 -20.22
N LEU A 583 -1.78 12.16 -20.10
CA LEU A 583 -3.03 12.77 -19.64
C LEU A 583 -2.94 13.28 -18.20
N ASN A 584 -2.15 12.66 -17.34
CA ASN A 584 -1.87 13.18 -15.99
C ASN A 584 -1.07 14.50 -16.05
N ASP A 585 -0.09 14.63 -16.96
CA ASP A 585 0.62 15.88 -17.21
C ASP A 585 -0.33 16.97 -17.78
N MET A 586 -1.25 16.60 -18.69
CA MET A 586 -2.30 17.51 -19.17
C MET A 586 -3.24 17.96 -18.04
N THR A 587 -3.57 17.07 -17.12
CA THR A 587 -4.38 17.43 -15.94
C THR A 587 -3.65 18.43 -15.04
N TYR A 588 -2.34 18.29 -14.86
CA TYR A 588 -1.54 19.28 -14.13
C TYR A 588 -1.56 20.64 -14.83
N LEU A 589 -1.37 20.67 -16.16
CA LEU A 589 -1.43 21.89 -16.97
C LEU A 589 -2.81 22.56 -16.88
N HIS A 590 -3.88 21.77 -16.86
CA HIS A 590 -5.26 22.25 -16.73
C HIS A 590 -5.53 22.78 -15.31
N ASP A 591 -5.34 21.96 -14.28
CA ASP A 591 -5.76 22.27 -12.91
C ASP A 591 -4.91 23.35 -12.24
N VAL A 592 -3.62 23.42 -12.58
CA VAL A 592 -2.65 24.30 -11.90
C VAL A 592 -2.26 25.50 -12.75
N LEU A 593 -2.19 25.32 -14.07
CA LEU A 593 -1.69 26.36 -14.98
C LEU A 593 -2.76 26.89 -15.93
N SER A 594 -4.01 26.46 -15.79
CA SER A 594 -5.21 26.95 -16.49
C SER A 594 -5.15 26.79 -18.04
N TYR A 595 -4.49 25.74 -18.53
CA TYR A 595 -4.52 25.39 -19.95
C TYR A 595 -5.76 24.55 -20.27
N ASN A 596 -6.45 24.88 -21.35
CA ASN A 596 -7.59 24.12 -21.86
C ASN A 596 -7.18 23.24 -23.02
N PHE A 597 -7.83 22.09 -23.15
CA PHE A 597 -7.58 21.11 -24.20
C PHE A 597 -8.88 20.72 -24.89
N ILE A 598 -8.82 20.48 -26.19
CA ILE A 598 -9.93 19.85 -26.95
C ILE A 598 -9.40 18.54 -27.51
N LEU A 599 -9.80 17.44 -26.89
CA LEU A 599 -9.32 16.09 -27.17
C LEU A 599 -10.43 15.23 -27.78
N ARG A 600 -10.15 14.54 -28.91
CA ARG A 600 -11.11 13.64 -29.52
C ARG A 600 -10.84 12.20 -29.10
N PRO A 601 -11.81 11.47 -28.50
CA PRO A 601 -11.63 10.09 -28.06
C PRO A 601 -11.22 9.12 -29.19
N THR A 602 -11.59 9.43 -30.42
CA THR A 602 -11.29 8.61 -31.61
C THR A 602 -9.82 8.62 -32.04
N GLU A 603 -9.02 9.51 -31.47
CA GLU A 603 -7.59 9.65 -31.80
C GLU A 603 -6.72 8.71 -30.94
N LEU A 604 -7.29 8.04 -29.93
CA LEU A 604 -6.55 7.14 -29.04
C LEU A 604 -6.71 5.68 -29.45
N LEU A 605 -5.57 5.00 -29.61
CA LEU A 605 -5.51 3.59 -30.01
C LEU A 605 -6.07 2.61 -28.96
N GLN A 606 -6.12 3.01 -27.69
CA GLN A 606 -6.59 2.19 -26.57
C GLN A 606 -7.35 3.04 -25.54
N SER A 607 -8.50 2.57 -25.09
CA SER A 607 -9.32 3.29 -24.10
C SER A 607 -9.60 2.43 -22.86
N SER A 608 -8.87 2.66 -21.77
CA SER A 608 -9.29 2.19 -20.44
C SER A 608 -10.34 3.15 -19.86
N ASN A 609 -11.00 2.73 -18.74
CA ASN A 609 -11.93 3.61 -18.03
C ASN A 609 -11.22 4.88 -17.50
N GLU A 610 -9.99 4.75 -17.06
CA GLU A 610 -9.16 5.84 -16.55
C GLU A 610 -8.89 6.88 -17.64
N ILE A 611 -8.54 6.41 -18.85
CA ILE A 611 -8.32 7.28 -20.02
C ILE A 611 -9.62 8.02 -20.36
N ARG A 612 -10.76 7.30 -20.44
CA ARG A 612 -12.06 7.95 -20.74
C ARG A 612 -12.41 9.00 -19.71
N ASN A 613 -12.27 8.70 -18.42
CA ASN A 613 -12.52 9.67 -17.34
C ASN A 613 -11.66 10.92 -17.47
N ARG A 614 -10.38 10.78 -17.86
CA ARG A 614 -9.47 11.92 -18.08
C ARG A 614 -9.87 12.76 -19.28
N LEU A 615 -10.23 12.11 -20.41
CA LEU A 615 -10.69 12.82 -21.61
C LEU A 615 -11.98 13.59 -21.37
N GLU A 616 -12.96 12.97 -20.68
CA GLU A 616 -14.20 13.64 -20.29
C GLU A 616 -13.91 14.87 -19.42
N TYR A 617 -13.02 14.75 -18.45
CA TYR A 617 -12.65 15.85 -17.57
C TYR A 617 -11.95 17.00 -18.30
N LEU A 618 -10.95 16.70 -19.13
CA LEU A 618 -10.15 17.71 -19.84
C LEU A 618 -10.91 18.41 -20.98
N ASN A 619 -12.05 17.88 -21.43
CA ASN A 619 -12.91 18.48 -22.45
C ASN A 619 -14.04 19.34 -21.86
N ASN A 620 -14.26 19.35 -20.52
CA ASN A 620 -15.27 20.15 -19.83
C ASN A 620 -14.68 21.43 -19.26
#